data_45e513ab522703d1c2dd79143b47c0f5
#
_entry.id   45e513ab522703d1c2dd79143b47c0f5
#
_cell.length_a   1.000
_cell.length_b   1.000
_cell.length_c   1.000
_cell.angle_alpha   90.00
_cell.angle_beta   90.00
_cell.angle_gamma   90.00
#
_symmetry.space_group_name_H-M   'P 1'
#
loop_
_entity.id
_entity.type
_entity.pdbx_description
1 polymer ?
#
loop_
_entity_poly.entity_id
_entity_poly.type
_entity_poly.pdbx_seq_one_letter_code
_entity_poly.pdbx_strand_id
1 'polypeptide(L)'
;MTLPREAIAAFNLEVAGKFLATVSEDWKPNVVPVLSMRAYDEETLVFGEFMMLKTRRSLIKRCVVCACVITEKLENYVVKGVFEGFERTGEYYDFIAQIPMFRYNAYMGPRAAGIIRVEDVWQVNESRSKLNVLLDTLTARFASTQEDGKRLPPIIAEKFNRINAIKVLAKVYNGYPIILPALSMRVSSKGTKLIFGTRSTEVSRLSVGDSVAAAVLTTDAIAYQVKGIYEGELRKLFGKVGVVRVDEAYTLTPPRPGEKIPL
;
A
#
# COMPACT_ATOMS: atom_id res chain seq x y z
N MET A 1 3.07 20.20 -8.92
CA MET A 1 4.47 19.77 -8.60
C MET A 1 4.84 18.65 -9.56
N THR A 2 6.09 18.53 -9.98
CA THR A 2 6.53 17.49 -10.92
C THR A 2 7.27 16.37 -10.20
N LEU A 3 7.21 15.17 -10.74
CA LEU A 3 7.96 14.01 -10.25
C LEU A 3 9.47 14.25 -10.48
N PRO A 4 10.32 14.07 -9.46
CA PRO A 4 11.76 14.05 -9.66
C PRO A 4 12.18 12.83 -10.50
N ARG A 5 13.31 12.93 -11.19
CA ARG A 5 13.82 11.86 -12.08
C ARG A 5 13.96 10.52 -11.38
N GLU A 6 14.36 10.52 -10.13
CA GLU A 6 14.51 9.33 -9.29
C GLU A 6 13.16 8.65 -9.03
N ALA A 7 12.10 9.44 -8.80
CA ALA A 7 10.74 8.91 -8.63
C ALA A 7 10.20 8.31 -9.94
N ILE A 8 10.43 8.99 -11.09
CA ILE A 8 10.08 8.46 -12.41
C ILE A 8 10.78 7.13 -12.64
N ALA A 9 12.09 7.07 -12.39
CA ALA A 9 12.88 5.85 -12.53
C ALA A 9 12.32 4.72 -11.62
N ALA A 10 11.99 5.03 -10.36
CA ALA A 10 11.43 4.07 -9.41
C ALA A 10 10.06 3.53 -9.86
N PHE A 11 9.14 4.41 -10.30
CA PHE A 11 7.84 3.97 -10.82
C PHE A 11 7.96 3.14 -12.11
N ASN A 12 9.01 3.35 -12.90
CA ASN A 12 9.21 2.63 -14.15
C ASN A 12 9.99 1.31 -14.01
N LEU A 13 10.49 0.97 -12.79
CA LEU A 13 11.06 -0.34 -12.54
C LEU A 13 10.02 -1.46 -12.78
N GLU A 14 10.44 -2.56 -13.38
CA GLU A 14 9.59 -3.75 -13.54
C GLU A 14 9.31 -4.40 -12.19
N VAL A 15 10.34 -4.53 -11.37
CA VAL A 15 10.27 -5.14 -10.04
C VAL A 15 10.33 -4.06 -8.96
N ALA A 16 9.17 -3.65 -8.50
CA ALA A 16 9.01 -2.73 -7.37
C ALA A 16 7.62 -2.92 -6.74
N GLY A 17 7.52 -2.70 -5.44
CA GLY A 17 6.23 -2.67 -4.77
C GLY A 17 5.50 -1.37 -5.05
N LYS A 18 4.43 -1.41 -5.82
CA LYS A 18 3.64 -0.24 -6.18
C LYS A 18 2.24 -0.35 -5.61
N PHE A 19 1.80 0.68 -4.93
CA PHE A 19 0.52 0.71 -4.22
C PHE A 19 -0.27 1.95 -4.60
N LEU A 20 -1.59 1.79 -4.60
CA LEU A 20 -2.56 2.86 -4.78
C LEU A 20 -3.50 2.89 -3.58
N ALA A 21 -3.57 4.02 -2.90
CA ALA A 21 -4.58 4.27 -1.87
C ALA A 21 -5.68 5.16 -2.42
N THR A 22 -6.90 4.83 -2.04
CA THR A 22 -8.14 5.55 -2.38
C THR A 22 -8.99 5.74 -1.14
N VAL A 23 -10.03 6.56 -1.22
CA VAL A 23 -10.98 6.79 -0.15
C VAL A 23 -12.33 6.23 -0.54
N SER A 24 -12.94 5.40 0.31
CA SER A 24 -14.29 4.88 0.10
C SER A 24 -15.37 5.96 0.31
N GLU A 25 -16.61 5.64 -0.03
CA GLU A 25 -17.76 6.54 0.21
C GLU A 25 -17.88 6.93 1.70
N ASP A 26 -17.57 5.98 2.60
CA ASP A 26 -17.61 6.16 4.07
C ASP A 26 -16.33 6.79 4.65
N TRP A 27 -15.53 7.46 3.83
CA TRP A 27 -14.26 8.07 4.23
C TRP A 27 -13.24 7.10 4.84
N LYS A 28 -13.35 5.82 4.53
CA LYS A 28 -12.38 4.81 4.98
C LYS A 28 -11.28 4.62 3.95
N PRO A 29 -10.03 4.46 4.39
CA PRO A 29 -8.94 4.20 3.47
C PRO A 29 -9.08 2.82 2.84
N ASN A 30 -8.57 2.72 1.61
CA ASN A 30 -8.38 1.48 0.89
C ASN A 30 -7.02 1.54 0.21
N VAL A 31 -6.20 0.50 0.31
CA VAL A 31 -4.89 0.43 -0.31
C VAL A 31 -4.68 -0.92 -0.97
N VAL A 32 -4.24 -0.90 -2.22
CA VAL A 32 -4.07 -2.09 -3.05
C VAL A 32 -2.73 -2.04 -3.79
N PRO A 33 -2.07 -3.17 -4.06
CA PRO A 33 -0.94 -3.19 -4.98
C PRO A 33 -1.42 -2.96 -6.41
N VAL A 34 -0.67 -2.14 -7.16
CA VAL A 34 -0.91 -1.84 -8.57
C VAL A 34 0.42 -1.90 -9.32
N LEU A 35 0.87 -3.13 -9.60
CA LEU A 35 2.20 -3.39 -10.18
C LEU A 35 2.35 -2.84 -11.61
N SER A 36 1.23 -2.59 -12.30
CA SER A 36 1.20 -1.96 -13.61
C SER A 36 1.48 -0.46 -13.60
N MET A 37 1.50 0.18 -12.42
CA MET A 37 1.68 1.63 -12.35
C MET A 37 3.05 2.05 -12.86
N ARG A 38 3.06 3.10 -13.70
CA ARG A 38 4.26 3.70 -14.32
C ARG A 38 4.13 5.22 -14.32
N ALA A 39 5.26 5.91 -14.30
CA ALA A 39 5.32 7.32 -14.65
C ALA A 39 5.34 7.42 -16.18
N TYR A 40 4.35 8.10 -16.74
CA TYR A 40 4.27 8.42 -18.16
C TYR A 40 5.18 9.62 -18.47
N ASP A 41 5.07 10.65 -17.66
CA ASP A 41 5.90 11.86 -17.70
C ASP A 41 6.12 12.42 -16.27
N GLU A 42 6.55 13.67 -16.17
CA GLU A 42 6.83 14.33 -14.89
C GLU A 42 5.56 14.69 -14.09
N GLU A 43 4.38 14.70 -14.72
CA GLU A 43 3.12 15.14 -14.11
C GLU A 43 2.07 14.02 -14.05
N THR A 44 2.34 12.88 -14.69
CA THR A 44 1.33 11.85 -14.92
C THR A 44 1.81 10.46 -14.50
N LEU A 45 1.04 9.82 -13.63
CA LEU A 45 1.15 8.37 -13.39
C LEU A 45 0.01 7.66 -14.12
N VAL A 46 0.33 6.52 -14.74
CA VAL A 46 -0.65 5.68 -15.45
C VAL A 46 -0.60 4.26 -14.91
N PHE A 47 -1.75 3.59 -14.83
CA PHE A 47 -1.85 2.20 -14.39
C PHE A 47 -2.89 1.43 -15.19
N GLY A 48 -2.70 0.12 -15.36
CA GLY A 48 -3.67 -0.75 -16.02
C GLY A 48 -4.84 -1.13 -15.11
N GLU A 49 -6.06 -0.97 -15.61
CA GLU A 49 -7.26 -1.52 -14.99
C GLU A 49 -7.39 -3.00 -15.36
N PHE A 50 -7.25 -3.89 -14.38
CA PHE A 50 -7.49 -5.33 -14.52
C PHE A 50 -8.75 -5.73 -13.75
N MET A 51 -8.60 -6.14 -12.50
CA MET A 51 -9.69 -6.57 -11.61
C MET A 51 -9.81 -5.64 -10.39
N MET A 52 -10.26 -4.41 -10.59
CA MET A 52 -10.31 -3.36 -9.57
C MET A 52 -11.76 -3.01 -9.15
N LEU A 53 -12.49 -3.92 -8.51
CA LEU A 53 -13.90 -3.64 -8.19
C LEU A 53 -14.09 -2.50 -7.16
N LYS A 54 -13.50 -2.63 -5.96
CA LYS A 54 -13.63 -1.62 -4.89
C LYS A 54 -12.87 -0.33 -5.23
N THR A 55 -11.63 -0.49 -5.66
CA THR A 55 -10.76 0.65 -6.01
C THR A 55 -11.38 1.47 -7.13
N ARG A 56 -11.95 0.82 -8.16
CA ARG A 56 -12.65 1.51 -9.24
C ARG A 56 -13.84 2.35 -8.76
N ARG A 57 -14.68 1.79 -7.86
CA ARG A 57 -15.80 2.54 -7.26
C ARG A 57 -15.30 3.76 -6.48
N SER A 58 -14.25 3.59 -5.68
CA SER A 58 -13.65 4.68 -4.91
C SER A 58 -13.10 5.77 -5.82
N LEU A 59 -12.39 5.42 -6.91
CA LEU A 59 -11.83 6.36 -7.88
C LEU A 59 -12.91 7.19 -8.58
N ILE A 60 -14.02 6.56 -8.99
CA ILE A 60 -15.14 7.27 -9.65
C ILE A 60 -15.86 8.21 -8.68
N LYS A 61 -15.98 7.81 -7.41
CA LYS A 61 -16.70 8.59 -6.40
C LYS A 61 -15.85 9.71 -5.80
N ARG A 62 -14.57 9.45 -5.61
CA ARG A 62 -13.60 10.38 -5.01
C ARG A 62 -12.30 10.27 -5.78
N CYS A 63 -12.02 11.26 -6.60
CA CYS A 63 -10.85 11.28 -7.47
C CYS A 63 -9.51 11.46 -6.72
N VAL A 64 -9.51 11.71 -5.41
CA VAL A 64 -8.28 11.88 -4.63
C VAL A 64 -7.58 10.55 -4.40
N VAL A 65 -6.30 10.50 -4.67
CA VAL A 65 -5.48 9.29 -4.59
C VAL A 65 -4.13 9.56 -3.95
N CYS A 66 -3.52 8.48 -3.47
CA CYS A 66 -2.11 8.46 -3.12
C CYS A 66 -1.47 7.21 -3.73
N ALA A 67 -0.42 7.40 -4.51
CA ALA A 67 0.42 6.34 -5.04
C ALA A 67 1.70 6.21 -4.22
N CYS A 68 2.26 5.00 -4.15
CA CYS A 68 3.54 4.78 -3.52
C CYS A 68 4.32 3.72 -4.29
N VAL A 69 5.61 3.95 -4.48
CA VAL A 69 6.56 2.95 -4.96
C VAL A 69 7.61 2.67 -3.91
N ILE A 70 7.96 1.40 -3.74
CA ILE A 70 9.04 0.94 -2.85
C ILE A 70 9.94 0.03 -3.66
N THR A 71 11.21 0.41 -3.81
CA THR A 71 12.20 -0.34 -4.58
C THR A 71 12.86 -1.44 -3.73
N GLU A 72 13.60 -2.36 -4.35
CA GLU A 72 14.39 -3.37 -3.64
C GLU A 72 15.48 -2.77 -2.73
N LYS A 73 15.93 -1.56 -3.04
CA LYS A 73 16.87 -0.81 -2.19
C LYS A 73 16.20 -0.15 -1.00
N LEU A 74 14.86 -0.30 -0.85
CA LEU A 74 13.99 0.33 0.13
C LEU A 74 13.84 1.86 -0.05
N GLU A 75 14.28 2.39 -1.18
CA GLU A 75 13.91 3.73 -1.60
C GLU A 75 12.41 3.78 -1.84
N ASN A 76 11.78 4.86 -1.43
CA ASN A 76 10.33 4.97 -1.60
C ASN A 76 9.94 6.40 -1.95
N TYR A 77 8.94 6.52 -2.81
CA TYR A 77 8.33 7.78 -3.19
C TYR A 77 6.83 7.67 -3.01
N VAL A 78 6.26 8.67 -2.37
CA VAL A 78 4.81 8.80 -2.14
C VAL A 78 4.32 9.98 -2.96
N VAL A 79 3.27 9.76 -3.73
CA VAL A 79 2.70 10.74 -4.65
C VAL A 79 1.25 10.98 -4.29
N LYS A 80 0.91 12.23 -3.98
CA LYS A 80 -0.46 12.69 -3.88
C LYS A 80 -0.94 13.11 -5.28
N GLY A 81 -2.15 12.75 -5.65
CA GLY A 81 -2.66 13.10 -6.95
C GLY A 81 -4.17 13.03 -7.07
N VAL A 82 -4.63 13.37 -8.24
CA VAL A 82 -6.05 13.33 -8.63
C VAL A 82 -6.21 12.34 -9.77
N PHE A 83 -7.12 11.40 -9.59
CA PHE A 83 -7.53 10.49 -10.65
C PHE A 83 -8.39 11.24 -11.68
N GLU A 84 -7.97 11.27 -12.95
CA GLU A 84 -8.63 11.99 -14.01
C GLU A 84 -9.63 11.13 -14.79
N GLY A 85 -9.41 9.82 -14.84
CA GLY A 85 -10.31 8.92 -15.56
C GLY A 85 -9.67 7.63 -16.02
N PHE A 86 -10.47 6.86 -16.76
CA PHE A 86 -10.05 5.65 -17.46
C PHE A 86 -10.09 5.85 -18.96
N GLU A 87 -8.99 5.58 -19.64
CA GLU A 87 -8.86 5.60 -21.10
C GLU A 87 -8.79 4.18 -21.63
N ARG A 88 -9.63 3.84 -22.60
CA ARG A 88 -9.69 2.48 -23.19
C ARG A 88 -8.92 2.37 -24.50
N THR A 89 -8.65 3.47 -25.14
CA THR A 89 -7.89 3.61 -26.39
C THR A 89 -7.16 4.95 -26.32
N GLY A 90 -5.99 5.06 -26.95
CA GLY A 90 -5.19 6.27 -26.94
C GLY A 90 -3.83 6.04 -26.32
N GLU A 91 -3.06 7.11 -26.16
CA GLU A 91 -1.64 7.03 -25.85
C GLU A 91 -1.35 6.42 -24.45
N TYR A 92 -2.16 6.71 -23.44
CA TYR A 92 -1.98 6.13 -22.10
C TYR A 92 -2.31 4.65 -22.07
N TYR A 93 -3.36 4.23 -22.80
CA TYR A 93 -3.68 2.83 -22.95
C TYR A 93 -2.57 2.06 -23.67
N ASP A 94 -2.09 2.59 -24.78
CA ASP A 94 -1.03 2.00 -25.59
C ASP A 94 0.28 1.89 -24.79
N PHE A 95 0.61 2.91 -24.00
CA PHE A 95 1.76 2.91 -23.11
C PHE A 95 1.71 1.76 -22.09
N ILE A 96 0.56 1.56 -21.43
CA ILE A 96 0.40 0.47 -20.45
C ILE A 96 0.36 -0.90 -21.14
N ALA A 97 -0.32 -1.01 -22.31
CA ALA A 97 -0.44 -2.27 -23.04
C ALA A 97 0.92 -2.77 -23.57
N GLN A 98 1.87 -1.87 -23.80
CA GLN A 98 3.22 -2.20 -24.28
C GLN A 98 4.18 -2.67 -23.18
N ILE A 99 3.80 -2.60 -21.90
CA ILE A 99 4.66 -3.09 -20.81
C ILE A 99 4.96 -4.58 -21.03
N PRO A 100 6.25 -5.00 -20.98
CA PRO A 100 6.64 -6.38 -21.31
C PRO A 100 5.87 -7.46 -20.52
N MET A 101 5.57 -7.20 -19.25
CA MET A 101 4.79 -8.11 -18.40
C MET A 101 3.40 -8.44 -19.00
N PHE A 102 2.80 -7.54 -19.79
CA PHE A 102 1.47 -7.72 -20.37
C PHE A 102 1.49 -8.20 -21.81
N ARG A 103 2.61 -8.04 -22.55
CA ARG A 103 2.75 -8.51 -23.94
C ARG A 103 2.55 -10.01 -24.11
N TYR A 104 3.01 -10.79 -23.14
CA TYR A 104 2.91 -12.25 -23.19
C TYR A 104 1.56 -12.77 -22.69
N ASN A 105 0.71 -11.90 -22.17
CA ASN A 105 -0.59 -12.27 -21.61
C ASN A 105 -1.75 -11.75 -22.47
N ALA A 106 -1.77 -12.19 -23.74
CA ALA A 106 -2.76 -11.77 -24.75
C ALA A 106 -4.22 -11.95 -24.29
N TYR A 107 -4.48 -12.83 -23.33
CA TYR A 107 -5.82 -13.10 -22.81
C TYR A 107 -6.24 -12.19 -21.66
N MET A 108 -5.33 -11.43 -21.07
CA MET A 108 -5.58 -10.60 -19.88
C MET A 108 -4.96 -9.21 -19.98
N GLY A 109 -5.07 -8.59 -21.14
CA GLY A 109 -4.70 -7.18 -21.29
C GLY A 109 -5.47 -6.24 -20.34
N PRO A 110 -4.99 -5.02 -20.09
CA PRO A 110 -5.72 -4.05 -19.29
C PRO A 110 -7.06 -3.69 -19.97
N ARG A 111 -8.11 -3.54 -19.17
CA ARG A 111 -9.42 -3.09 -19.67
C ARG A 111 -9.40 -1.60 -20.02
N ALA A 112 -8.55 -0.84 -19.36
CA ALA A 112 -8.34 0.58 -19.55
C ALA A 112 -7.02 0.98 -18.87
N ALA A 113 -6.51 2.14 -19.23
CA ALA A 113 -5.49 2.86 -18.48
C ALA A 113 -6.15 3.83 -17.51
N GLY A 114 -5.80 3.78 -16.24
CA GLY A 114 -6.19 4.77 -15.24
C GLY A 114 -5.13 5.86 -15.16
N ILE A 115 -5.55 7.12 -15.19
CA ILE A 115 -4.69 8.29 -15.28
C ILE A 115 -4.72 9.04 -13.95
N ILE A 116 -3.55 9.36 -13.39
CA ILE A 116 -3.40 10.14 -12.17
C ILE A 116 -2.54 11.35 -12.48
N ARG A 117 -3.08 12.55 -12.30
CA ARG A 117 -2.30 13.79 -12.32
C ARG A 117 -1.63 13.98 -10.96
N VAL A 118 -0.33 14.21 -10.99
CA VAL A 118 0.51 14.44 -9.82
C VAL A 118 0.23 15.83 -9.24
N GLU A 119 -0.03 15.92 -7.94
CA GLU A 119 -0.16 17.18 -7.22
C GLU A 119 1.05 17.45 -6.32
N ASP A 120 1.54 16.40 -5.65
CA ASP A 120 2.67 16.50 -4.72
C ASP A 120 3.43 15.18 -4.67
N VAL A 121 4.72 15.24 -4.39
CA VAL A 121 5.59 14.08 -4.26
C VAL A 121 6.58 14.30 -3.12
N TRP A 122 6.76 13.28 -2.31
CA TRP A 122 7.79 13.29 -1.26
C TRP A 122 8.40 11.89 -1.10
N GLN A 123 9.63 11.90 -0.64
CA GLN A 123 10.32 10.70 -0.23
C GLN A 123 10.12 10.51 1.28
N VAL A 124 9.66 9.34 1.69
CA VAL A 124 9.53 9.03 3.11
C VAL A 124 10.91 8.68 3.64
N ASN A 125 11.62 9.68 4.12
CA ASN A 125 12.91 9.65 4.82
C ASN A 125 14.09 8.97 4.10
N GLU A 126 14.96 9.77 3.54
CA GLU A 126 16.32 9.39 3.12
C GLU A 126 17.15 8.78 4.27
N SER A 127 16.86 9.10 5.53
CA SER A 127 17.62 8.63 6.69
C SER A 127 17.11 7.34 7.32
N ARG A 128 16.08 6.70 6.75
CA ARG A 128 15.60 5.39 7.23
C ARG A 128 16.44 4.26 6.67
N SER A 129 17.64 4.15 7.21
CA SER A 129 18.60 3.10 6.85
C SER A 129 17.98 1.71 7.00
N LYS A 130 18.49 0.74 6.23
CA LYS A 130 18.16 -0.68 6.37
C LYS A 130 18.27 -1.15 7.83
N LEU A 131 19.17 -0.50 8.60
CA LEU A 131 19.34 -0.73 10.03
C LEU A 131 18.08 -0.37 10.83
N ASN A 132 17.44 0.77 10.56
CA ASN A 132 16.20 1.14 11.26
C ASN A 132 15.06 0.16 10.98
N VAL A 133 14.92 -0.30 9.74
CA VAL A 133 13.94 -1.34 9.39
C VAL A 133 14.23 -2.65 10.11
N LEU A 134 15.51 -3.03 10.22
CA LEU A 134 15.92 -4.22 10.96
C LEU A 134 15.62 -4.10 12.45
N LEU A 135 15.99 -2.98 13.08
CA LEU A 135 15.72 -2.71 14.50
C LEU A 135 14.21 -2.69 14.78
N ASP A 136 13.42 -2.08 13.89
CA ASP A 136 11.97 -2.07 14.01
C ASP A 136 11.36 -3.46 13.84
N THR A 137 11.91 -4.27 12.94
CA THR A 137 11.49 -5.67 12.77
C THR A 137 11.75 -6.49 14.05
N LEU A 138 12.89 -6.31 14.68
CA LEU A 138 13.20 -6.94 15.97
C LEU A 138 12.27 -6.41 17.06
N THR A 139 12.08 -5.09 17.15
CA THR A 139 11.18 -4.48 18.14
C THR A 139 9.76 -5.03 18.01
N ALA A 140 9.23 -5.09 16.79
CA ALA A 140 7.89 -5.62 16.50
C ALA A 140 7.80 -7.14 16.80
N ARG A 141 8.90 -7.90 16.58
CA ARG A 141 8.94 -9.34 16.84
C ARG A 141 8.78 -9.69 18.31
N PHE A 142 9.39 -8.91 19.19
CA PHE A 142 9.36 -9.14 20.63
C PHE A 142 8.30 -8.31 21.36
N ALA A 143 7.50 -7.53 20.63
CA ALA A 143 6.43 -6.76 21.23
C ALA A 143 5.25 -7.66 21.59
N SER A 144 4.86 -7.62 22.86
CA SER A 144 3.59 -8.15 23.34
C SER A 144 2.56 -7.03 23.43
N THR A 145 1.31 -7.33 23.08
CA THR A 145 0.20 -6.39 23.13
C THR A 145 -0.98 -7.03 23.83
N GLN A 146 -1.92 -6.22 24.29
CA GLN A 146 -3.23 -6.73 24.70
C GLN A 146 -3.94 -7.29 23.47
N GLU A 147 -4.37 -8.53 23.55
CA GLU A 147 -4.91 -9.27 22.42
C GLU A 147 -6.44 -9.28 22.47
N ASP A 148 -7.03 -8.21 22.00
CA ASP A 148 -8.45 -8.05 21.74
C ASP A 148 -8.67 -7.77 20.23
N GLY A 149 -9.84 -8.07 19.73
CA GLY A 149 -10.18 -7.92 18.31
C GLY A 149 -10.36 -9.26 17.58
N LYS A 150 -10.54 -9.17 16.28
CA LYS A 150 -10.77 -10.33 15.42
C LYS A 150 -9.47 -10.98 15.02
N ARG A 151 -9.43 -12.30 15.00
CA ARG A 151 -8.25 -13.07 14.67
C ARG A 151 -8.09 -13.23 13.16
N LEU A 152 -6.92 -12.88 12.65
CA LEU A 152 -6.56 -13.13 11.25
C LEU A 152 -6.39 -14.64 10.98
N PRO A 153 -6.87 -15.13 9.83
CA PRO A 153 -6.55 -16.47 9.35
C PRO A 153 -5.04 -16.69 9.26
N PRO A 154 -4.54 -17.91 9.57
CA PRO A 154 -3.11 -18.21 9.57
C PRO A 154 -2.41 -17.88 8.26
N ILE A 155 -3.10 -18.07 7.13
CA ILE A 155 -2.56 -17.77 5.80
C ILE A 155 -2.24 -16.27 5.63
N ILE A 156 -3.09 -15.37 6.13
CA ILE A 156 -2.84 -13.92 6.09
C ILE A 156 -1.74 -13.54 7.07
N ALA A 157 -1.80 -14.09 8.29
CA ALA A 157 -0.79 -13.84 9.32
C ALA A 157 0.62 -14.25 8.84
N GLU A 158 0.73 -15.38 8.14
CA GLU A 158 1.98 -15.84 7.54
C GLU A 158 2.53 -14.82 6.54
N LYS A 159 1.70 -14.23 5.65
CA LYS A 159 2.17 -13.25 4.67
C LYS A 159 2.66 -11.96 5.33
N PHE A 160 1.92 -11.44 6.32
CA PHE A 160 2.38 -10.27 7.09
C PHE A 160 3.66 -10.54 7.89
N ASN A 161 3.91 -11.77 8.28
CA ASN A 161 5.10 -12.15 9.05
C ASN A 161 6.34 -12.40 8.16
N ARG A 162 6.21 -12.48 6.85
CA ARG A 162 7.34 -12.61 5.92
C ARG A 162 8.20 -11.35 5.95
N ILE A 163 9.51 -11.50 6.14
CA ILE A 163 10.47 -10.38 6.20
C ILE A 163 10.62 -9.71 4.83
N ASN A 164 10.62 -10.51 3.76
CA ASN A 164 10.78 -10.05 2.38
C ASN A 164 9.48 -9.55 1.73
N ALA A 165 8.36 -9.51 2.46
CA ALA A 165 7.14 -8.93 1.97
C ALA A 165 7.12 -7.41 2.18
N ILE A 166 6.60 -6.68 1.20
CA ILE A 166 6.40 -5.23 1.31
C ILE A 166 5.06 -4.98 2.02
N LYS A 167 5.10 -4.12 3.04
CA LYS A 167 3.93 -3.77 3.83
C LYS A 167 3.78 -2.27 3.90
N VAL A 168 2.56 -1.82 3.72
CA VAL A 168 2.18 -0.41 3.78
C VAL A 168 0.95 -0.23 4.64
N LEU A 169 0.83 0.96 5.23
CA LEU A 169 -0.35 1.41 5.95
C LEU A 169 -0.94 2.61 5.21
N ALA A 170 -2.25 2.70 5.12
CA ALA A 170 -2.94 3.86 4.56
C ALA A 170 -3.97 4.41 5.54
N LYS A 171 -4.12 5.71 5.55
CA LYS A 171 -5.19 6.44 6.26
C LYS A 171 -5.69 7.61 5.42
N VAL A 172 -6.77 8.24 5.83
CA VAL A 172 -7.21 9.52 5.29
C VAL A 172 -6.67 10.64 6.17
N TYR A 173 -6.01 11.62 5.54
CA TYR A 173 -5.43 12.77 6.19
C TYR A 173 -5.76 14.04 5.38
N ASN A 174 -6.40 15.02 6.02
CA ASN A 174 -6.84 16.26 5.36
C ASN A 174 -7.61 16.03 4.03
N GLY A 175 -8.51 15.03 4.02
CA GLY A 175 -9.35 14.71 2.86
C GLY A 175 -8.66 13.87 1.78
N TYR A 176 -7.37 13.57 1.89
CA TYR A 176 -6.63 12.71 0.97
C TYR A 176 -6.22 11.39 1.62
N PRO A 177 -6.17 10.29 0.86
CA PRO A 177 -5.49 9.11 1.33
C PRO A 177 -3.98 9.38 1.37
N ILE A 178 -3.31 8.85 2.37
CA ILE A 178 -1.83 8.82 2.43
C ILE A 178 -1.37 7.39 2.63
N ILE A 179 -0.21 7.05 2.06
CA ILE A 179 0.45 5.76 2.25
C ILE A 179 1.70 5.96 3.10
N LEU A 180 1.83 5.14 4.11
CA LEU A 180 2.98 5.07 5.01
C LEU A 180 3.65 3.70 4.84
N PRO A 181 4.88 3.62 4.30
CA PRO A 181 5.64 2.39 4.31
C PRO A 181 5.81 1.87 5.75
N ALA A 182 5.46 0.62 5.98
CA ALA A 182 5.50 -0.05 7.29
C ALA A 182 6.14 -1.44 7.18
N LEU A 183 7.37 -1.49 6.67
CA LEU A 183 8.07 -2.71 6.26
C LEU A 183 8.26 -3.71 7.41
N SER A 184 8.41 -3.21 8.64
CA SER A 184 8.54 -4.02 9.85
C SER A 184 7.22 -4.62 10.37
N MET A 185 6.09 -4.29 9.71
CA MET A 185 4.75 -4.73 10.15
C MET A 185 4.64 -6.25 10.21
N ARG A 186 4.01 -6.74 11.25
CA ARG A 186 3.74 -8.15 11.48
C ARG A 186 2.48 -8.35 12.30
N VAL A 187 2.03 -9.58 12.39
CA VAL A 187 0.87 -9.97 13.19
C VAL A 187 1.32 -10.31 14.61
N SER A 188 0.53 -9.92 15.60
CA SER A 188 0.71 -10.28 17.01
C SER A 188 0.58 -11.80 17.27
N SER A 189 0.97 -12.25 18.44
CA SER A 189 1.04 -13.70 18.78
C SER A 189 -0.32 -14.41 18.65
N LYS A 190 -1.43 -13.76 19.02
CA LYS A 190 -2.79 -14.32 18.90
C LYS A 190 -3.47 -13.98 17.58
N GLY A 191 -2.86 -13.13 16.76
CA GLY A 191 -3.39 -12.80 15.43
C GLY A 191 -4.44 -11.71 15.40
N THR A 192 -4.60 -10.93 16.47
CA THR A 192 -5.68 -9.92 16.59
C THR A 192 -5.19 -8.49 16.32
N LYS A 193 -3.88 -8.28 16.25
CA LYS A 193 -3.26 -6.97 16.03
C LYS A 193 -2.23 -7.04 14.90
N LEU A 194 -2.04 -5.90 14.22
CA LEU A 194 -0.84 -5.64 13.42
C LEU A 194 0.08 -4.72 14.24
N ILE A 195 1.35 -5.06 14.27
CA ILE A 195 2.38 -4.36 15.05
C ILE A 195 3.50 -3.96 14.10
N PHE A 196 3.97 -2.73 14.20
CA PHE A 196 5.08 -2.21 13.38
C PHE A 196 5.96 -1.28 14.19
N GLY A 197 7.26 -1.25 13.90
CA GLY A 197 8.18 -0.31 14.51
C GLY A 197 7.99 1.11 14.00
N THR A 198 8.27 2.09 14.86
CA THR A 198 7.95 3.50 14.58
C THR A 198 9.17 4.33 14.16
N ARG A 199 10.38 3.74 14.10
CA ARG A 199 11.57 4.42 13.58
C ARG A 199 11.54 4.56 12.07
N SER A 200 11.09 3.49 11.39
CA SER A 200 11.03 3.41 9.93
C SER A 200 9.65 3.74 9.35
N THR A 201 8.63 3.97 10.19
CA THR A 201 7.27 4.33 9.77
C THR A 201 6.94 5.74 10.25
N GLU A 202 6.38 6.58 9.38
CA GLU A 202 6.01 7.96 9.69
C GLU A 202 4.73 8.03 10.53
N VAL A 203 4.85 7.74 11.83
CA VAL A 203 3.70 7.69 12.75
C VAL A 203 3.17 9.06 13.17
N SER A 204 3.91 10.14 12.93
CA SER A 204 3.49 11.51 13.24
C SER A 204 2.18 11.91 12.55
N ARG A 205 1.85 11.21 11.46
CA ARG A 205 0.59 11.42 10.73
C ARG A 205 -0.56 10.55 11.24
N LEU A 206 -0.33 9.65 12.20
CA LEU A 206 -1.33 8.77 12.80
C LEU A 206 -1.84 9.33 14.12
N SER A 207 -3.13 9.21 14.35
CA SER A 207 -3.79 9.54 15.61
C SER A 207 -4.55 8.33 16.15
N VAL A 208 -4.60 8.16 17.46
CA VAL A 208 -5.37 7.09 18.10
C VAL A 208 -6.82 7.19 17.67
N GLY A 209 -7.41 6.08 17.25
CA GLY A 209 -8.77 6.01 16.71
C GLY A 209 -8.86 6.15 15.19
N ASP A 210 -7.75 6.43 14.48
CA ASP A 210 -7.76 6.49 13.02
C ASP A 210 -8.17 5.15 12.42
N SER A 211 -9.10 5.21 11.45
CA SER A 211 -9.37 4.09 10.56
C SER A 211 -8.21 3.93 9.58
N VAL A 212 -7.64 2.74 9.53
CA VAL A 212 -6.47 2.45 8.70
C VAL A 212 -6.69 1.20 7.84
N ALA A 213 -5.99 1.14 6.72
CA ALA A 213 -5.91 -0.04 5.86
C ALA A 213 -4.43 -0.43 5.69
N ALA A 214 -4.09 -1.64 6.07
CA ALA A 214 -2.77 -2.21 5.87
C ALA A 214 -2.79 -3.16 4.67
N ALA A 215 -1.78 -3.11 3.80
CA ALA A 215 -1.61 -4.09 2.73
C ALA A 215 -0.26 -4.77 2.84
N VAL A 216 -0.24 -6.06 2.50
CA VAL A 216 0.98 -6.84 2.31
C VAL A 216 1.04 -7.33 0.87
N LEU A 217 2.23 -7.23 0.28
CA LEU A 217 2.57 -7.78 -1.03
C LEU A 217 3.82 -8.64 -0.89
N THR A 218 3.72 -9.90 -1.27
CA THR A 218 4.82 -10.85 -1.24
C THR A 218 5.55 -10.90 -2.59
N THR A 219 6.74 -11.46 -2.63
CA THR A 219 7.53 -11.63 -3.86
C THR A 219 6.89 -12.57 -4.88
N ASP A 220 6.02 -13.46 -4.43
CA ASP A 220 5.17 -14.34 -5.27
C ASP A 220 3.85 -13.65 -5.68
N ALA A 221 3.78 -12.32 -5.59
CA ALA A 221 2.65 -11.48 -5.98
C ALA A 221 1.33 -11.81 -5.25
N ILE A 222 1.39 -12.46 -4.08
CA ILE A 222 0.23 -12.65 -3.22
C ILE A 222 0.04 -11.42 -2.35
N ALA A 223 -1.19 -10.91 -2.27
CA ALA A 223 -1.49 -9.72 -1.49
C ALA A 223 -2.80 -9.85 -0.71
N TYR A 224 -2.79 -9.27 0.49
CA TYR A 224 -3.95 -9.15 1.36
C TYR A 224 -4.05 -7.74 1.92
N GLN A 225 -5.28 -7.34 2.26
CA GLN A 225 -5.56 -6.11 2.98
C GLN A 225 -6.20 -6.43 4.32
N VAL A 226 -5.77 -5.72 5.35
CA VAL A 226 -6.39 -5.71 6.67
C VAL A 226 -6.85 -4.29 6.98
N LYS A 227 -8.08 -4.12 7.41
CA LYS A 227 -8.61 -2.86 7.90
C LYS A 227 -8.79 -2.93 9.41
N GLY A 228 -8.58 -1.80 10.06
CA GLY A 228 -8.69 -1.74 11.51
C GLY A 228 -8.56 -0.32 12.05
N ILE A 229 -8.36 -0.24 13.35
CA ILE A 229 -8.21 1.01 14.08
C ILE A 229 -6.80 1.10 14.66
N TYR A 230 -6.16 2.23 14.44
CA TYR A 230 -4.87 2.53 15.07
C TYR A 230 -5.06 2.83 16.56
N GLU A 231 -4.42 2.06 17.42
CA GLU A 231 -4.54 2.16 18.88
C GLU A 231 -3.45 3.00 19.54
N GLY A 232 -2.50 3.49 18.73
CA GLY A 232 -1.40 4.31 19.22
C GLY A 232 -0.06 3.59 19.30
N GLU A 233 0.89 4.23 19.99
CA GLU A 233 2.22 3.71 20.19
C GLU A 233 2.36 3.05 21.58
N LEU A 234 3.07 1.94 21.62
CA LEU A 234 3.49 1.28 22.86
C LEU A 234 5.01 1.30 22.98
N ARG A 235 5.53 1.69 24.13
CA ARG A 235 6.96 1.60 24.44
C ARG A 235 7.32 0.17 24.81
N LYS A 236 8.34 -0.38 24.16
CA LYS A 236 8.85 -1.74 24.37
C LYS A 236 10.37 -1.70 24.63
N LEU A 237 10.94 -2.83 25.03
CA LEU A 237 12.36 -2.93 25.41
C LEU A 237 13.31 -2.35 24.34
N PHE A 238 13.06 -2.63 23.07
CA PHE A 238 13.93 -2.21 21.95
C PHE A 238 13.44 -0.96 21.21
N GLY A 239 12.37 -0.28 21.68
CA GLY A 239 11.84 0.93 21.04
C GLY A 239 10.34 1.04 21.14
N LYS A 240 9.76 1.89 20.27
CA LYS A 240 8.31 2.05 20.19
C LYS A 240 7.72 1.24 19.03
N VAL A 241 6.51 0.76 19.21
CA VAL A 241 5.71 0.08 18.19
C VAL A 241 4.35 0.74 18.05
N GLY A 242 3.90 0.91 16.81
CA GLY A 242 2.51 1.25 16.51
C GLY A 242 1.66 -0.03 16.49
N VAL A 243 0.41 0.08 16.92
CA VAL A 243 -0.52 -1.03 17.03
C VAL A 243 -1.80 -0.72 16.28
N VAL A 244 -2.26 -1.66 15.46
CA VAL A 244 -3.54 -1.62 14.75
C VAL A 244 -4.38 -2.82 15.17
N ARG A 245 -5.57 -2.58 15.70
CA ARG A 245 -6.55 -3.63 15.97
C ARG A 245 -7.17 -4.10 14.66
N VAL A 246 -7.28 -5.41 14.50
CA VAL A 246 -7.84 -6.03 13.29
C VAL A 246 -9.37 -6.04 13.37
N ASP A 247 -10.03 -5.50 12.34
CA ASP A 247 -11.49 -5.49 12.22
C ASP A 247 -11.98 -6.26 10.98
N GLU A 248 -11.27 -6.17 9.86
CA GLU A 248 -11.65 -6.80 8.58
C GLU A 248 -10.41 -7.23 7.79
N ALA A 249 -10.56 -8.27 6.97
CA ALA A 249 -9.54 -8.70 6.02
C ALA A 249 -10.13 -8.95 4.63
N TYR A 250 -9.29 -8.77 3.60
CA TYR A 250 -9.68 -8.89 2.19
C TYR A 250 -8.57 -9.53 1.36
N THR A 251 -8.96 -10.30 0.35
CA THR A 251 -8.05 -10.72 -0.71
C THR A 251 -7.75 -9.53 -1.62
N LEU A 252 -6.52 -9.46 -2.17
CA LEU A 252 -6.15 -8.45 -3.16
C LEU A 252 -5.67 -9.07 -4.49
N THR A 253 -5.53 -10.38 -4.53
CA THR A 253 -5.06 -11.14 -5.68
C THR A 253 -6.16 -11.99 -6.31
N PRO A 254 -6.04 -12.34 -7.61
CA PRO A 254 -6.92 -13.31 -8.26
C PRO A 254 -7.03 -14.62 -7.46
N PRO A 255 -8.13 -15.38 -7.58
CA PRO A 255 -9.24 -15.15 -8.51
C PRO A 255 -10.31 -14.17 -8.04
N ARG A 256 -10.31 -13.73 -6.79
CA ARG A 256 -11.38 -12.90 -6.20
C ARG A 256 -10.83 -11.68 -5.45
N PRO A 257 -10.19 -10.71 -6.16
CA PRO A 257 -9.66 -9.52 -5.52
C PRO A 257 -10.78 -8.67 -4.91
N GLY A 258 -10.56 -8.22 -3.66
CA GLY A 258 -11.52 -7.41 -2.92
C GLY A 258 -12.61 -8.19 -2.20
N GLU A 259 -12.57 -9.53 -2.18
CA GLU A 259 -13.48 -10.35 -1.39
C GLU A 259 -13.13 -10.24 0.10
N LYS A 260 -14.17 -10.07 0.92
CA LYS A 260 -14.03 -10.04 2.38
C LYS A 260 -13.80 -11.46 2.92
N ILE A 261 -12.79 -11.60 3.75
CA ILE A 261 -12.45 -12.87 4.40
C ILE A 261 -13.10 -12.88 5.78
N PRO A 262 -13.81 -13.96 6.15
CA PRO A 262 -14.32 -14.12 7.52
C PRO A 262 -13.20 -14.10 8.56
N LEU A 263 -13.41 -13.37 9.67
CA LEU A 263 -12.49 -13.28 10.80
C LEU A 263 -13.12 -13.82 12.08
#